data_d1dac3f5fc4f844b58efd3ab9529a773
#
_entry.id   d1dac3f5fc4f844b58efd3ab9529a773
#
_cell.length_a   1.000
_cell.length_b   1.000
_cell.length_c   1.000
_cell.angle_alpha   90.00
_cell.angle_beta   90.00
_cell.angle_gamma   90.00
#
_symmetry.space_group_name_H-M   'P 1'
#
loop_
_entity.id
_entity.type
_entity.pdbx_description
1 polymer ?
#
loop_
_entity_poly.entity_id
_entity_poly.type
_entity_poly.pdbx_seq_one_letter_code
_entity_poly.pdbx_strand_id
1 'polypeptide(L)'
;MSYILETRDIVRHYGQVEALRGCNFNVKAGEVTALIGDNGAGKSTLVRILSGTEQPDSGQIILDGKSVVLNTPADARLLGIETVFQDLALCPHLNAVQNMYLGREIKRKGLLGRLGFLNKEEMSQGSEEAFRNLGATVRSLKSSVGSMSGGQRQSIAVARSAAWASKVLFFDEPTAALGVVQKKNVLNLVRRVRDKGIGVVFISHSMPEVLEISDRIQVMRHGRVIADYKSSQTNLEELVGAMTGRLDEVSN
;
A
#
# COMPACT_ATOMS: atom_id res chain seq x y z
N MET A 1 -7.72 20.78 4.72
CA MET A 1 -7.00 20.00 3.68
C MET A 1 -7.93 18.92 3.18
N SER A 2 -8.10 18.77 1.86
CA SER A 2 -8.96 17.75 1.25
C SER A 2 -8.30 16.37 1.28
N TYR A 3 -9.09 15.31 1.33
CA TYR A 3 -8.60 13.95 1.20
C TYR A 3 -8.23 13.67 -0.27
N ILE A 4 -7.14 12.93 -0.48
CA ILE A 4 -6.72 12.46 -1.82
C ILE A 4 -7.53 11.24 -2.24
N LEU A 5 -7.88 10.38 -1.28
CA LEU A 5 -8.70 9.18 -1.46
C LEU A 5 -9.74 9.12 -0.35
N GLU A 6 -10.99 8.86 -0.71
CA GLU A 6 -12.10 8.63 0.21
C GLU A 6 -12.94 7.45 -0.26
N THR A 7 -13.51 6.72 0.69
CA THR A 7 -14.61 5.79 0.44
C THR A 7 -15.86 6.29 1.15
N ARG A 8 -17.02 6.13 0.52
CA ARG A 8 -18.31 6.45 1.11
C ARG A 8 -19.22 5.24 1.04
N ASP A 9 -19.62 4.79 2.22
CA ASP A 9 -20.57 3.70 2.45
C ASP A 9 -20.26 2.42 1.65
N ILE A 10 -18.99 2.04 1.56
CA ILE A 10 -18.57 0.83 0.86
C ILE A 10 -19.11 -0.41 1.57
N VAL A 11 -19.85 -1.22 0.83
CA VAL A 11 -20.41 -2.51 1.26
C VAL A 11 -19.80 -3.63 0.43
N ARG A 12 -19.48 -4.75 1.07
CA ARG A 12 -19.02 -5.97 0.40
C ARG A 12 -19.45 -7.23 1.15
N HIS A 13 -20.06 -8.17 0.44
CA HIS A 13 -20.48 -9.46 0.93
C HIS A 13 -19.67 -10.59 0.30
N TYR A 14 -19.44 -11.64 1.09
CA TYR A 14 -18.97 -12.95 0.63
C TYR A 14 -19.97 -14.00 1.09
N GLY A 15 -20.92 -14.35 0.24
CA GLY A 15 -22.05 -15.19 0.61
C GLY A 15 -22.87 -14.52 1.72
N GLN A 16 -22.93 -15.15 2.90
CA GLN A 16 -23.66 -14.61 4.06
C GLN A 16 -22.78 -13.69 4.96
N VAL A 17 -21.49 -13.56 4.64
CA VAL A 17 -20.59 -12.74 5.44
C VAL A 17 -20.53 -11.33 4.86
N GLU A 18 -20.98 -10.34 5.63
CA GLU A 18 -20.85 -8.93 5.32
C GLU A 18 -19.46 -8.43 5.78
N ALA A 19 -18.50 -8.43 4.86
CA ALA A 19 -17.11 -8.06 5.16
C ALA A 19 -16.90 -6.55 5.32
N LEU A 20 -17.66 -5.73 4.56
CA LEU A 20 -17.74 -4.28 4.72
C LEU A 20 -19.19 -3.83 4.83
N ARG A 21 -19.47 -2.96 5.80
CA ARG A 21 -20.82 -2.59 6.24
C ARG A 21 -21.04 -1.08 6.16
N GLY A 22 -20.80 -0.48 5.00
CA GLY A 22 -20.82 0.98 4.86
C GLY A 22 -19.51 1.58 5.39
N CYS A 23 -18.38 1.12 4.86
CA CYS A 23 -17.06 1.55 5.29
C CYS A 23 -16.73 2.93 4.71
N ASN A 24 -16.44 3.88 5.60
CA ASN A 24 -15.97 5.23 5.28
C ASN A 24 -14.52 5.38 5.70
N PHE A 25 -13.61 5.38 4.73
CA PHE A 25 -12.17 5.45 4.91
C PHE A 25 -11.59 6.63 4.14
N ASN A 26 -10.55 7.25 4.61
CA ASN A 26 -9.96 8.39 3.91
C ASN A 26 -8.46 8.55 4.15
N VAL A 27 -7.77 9.13 3.17
CA VAL A 27 -6.32 9.35 3.14
C VAL A 27 -6.03 10.77 2.67
N LYS A 28 -5.03 11.42 3.26
CA LYS A 28 -4.52 12.73 2.79
C LYS A 28 -3.21 12.54 2.02
N ALA A 29 -2.95 13.45 1.08
CA ALA A 29 -1.67 13.52 0.41
C ALA A 29 -0.56 13.89 1.39
N GLY A 30 0.61 13.23 1.28
CA GLY A 30 1.75 13.50 2.14
C GLY A 30 1.56 13.12 3.62
N GLU A 31 0.64 12.20 3.91
CA GLU A 31 0.34 11.69 5.25
C GLU A 31 0.44 10.16 5.26
N VAL A 32 0.94 9.60 6.34
CA VAL A 32 0.84 8.16 6.62
C VAL A 32 -0.41 7.92 7.45
N THR A 33 -1.43 7.32 6.84
CA THR A 33 -2.64 6.85 7.53
C THR A 33 -2.47 5.36 7.83
N ALA A 34 -2.36 4.99 9.11
CA ALA A 34 -2.42 3.57 9.47
C ALA A 34 -3.87 3.07 9.44
N LEU A 35 -4.08 1.85 8.97
CA LEU A 35 -5.33 1.12 9.06
C LEU A 35 -5.13 -0.11 9.94
N ILE A 36 -5.69 -0.07 11.15
CA ILE A 36 -5.58 -1.14 12.14
C ILE A 36 -6.95 -1.77 12.42
N GLY A 37 -6.94 -2.93 13.06
CA GLY A 37 -8.15 -3.67 13.44
C GLY A 37 -7.85 -5.17 13.56
N ASP A 38 -8.73 -5.90 14.20
CA ASP A 38 -8.59 -7.35 14.37
C ASP A 38 -8.64 -8.13 13.05
N ASN A 39 -8.28 -9.42 13.11
CA ASN A 39 -8.49 -10.34 12.01
C ASN A 39 -9.99 -10.41 11.69
N GLY A 40 -10.32 -10.32 10.40
CA GLY A 40 -11.73 -10.27 9.97
C GLY A 40 -12.40 -8.90 10.08
N ALA A 41 -11.71 -7.84 10.52
CA ALA A 41 -12.28 -6.49 10.59
C ALA A 41 -12.65 -5.88 9.21
N GLY A 42 -12.15 -6.45 8.10
CA GLY A 42 -12.43 -5.99 6.73
C GLY A 42 -11.27 -5.27 6.04
N LYS A 43 -10.10 -5.12 6.70
CA LYS A 43 -8.95 -4.39 6.17
C LYS A 43 -8.51 -4.87 4.78
N SER A 44 -8.25 -6.17 4.64
CA SER A 44 -7.81 -6.74 3.35
C SER A 44 -8.88 -6.64 2.27
N THR A 45 -10.16 -6.73 2.62
CA THR A 45 -11.28 -6.51 1.68
C THR A 45 -11.28 -5.07 1.17
N LEU A 46 -11.10 -4.09 2.06
CA LEU A 46 -11.00 -2.68 1.68
C LEU A 46 -9.81 -2.44 0.74
N VAL A 47 -8.63 -3.00 1.07
CA VAL A 47 -7.44 -2.90 0.21
C VAL A 47 -7.67 -3.52 -1.17
N ARG A 48 -8.31 -4.69 -1.26
CA ARG A 48 -8.63 -5.34 -2.54
C ARG A 48 -9.56 -4.48 -3.40
N ILE A 49 -10.55 -3.84 -2.79
CA ILE A 49 -11.44 -2.92 -3.50
C ILE A 49 -10.66 -1.70 -3.99
N LEU A 50 -9.84 -1.07 -3.14
CA LEU A 50 -9.09 0.13 -3.48
C LEU A 50 -7.90 -0.13 -4.41
N SER A 51 -7.44 -1.38 -4.51
CA SER A 51 -6.46 -1.83 -5.51
C SER A 51 -7.09 -2.29 -6.84
N GLY A 52 -8.43 -2.28 -6.95
CA GLY A 52 -9.16 -2.75 -8.13
C GLY A 52 -9.15 -4.26 -8.32
N THR A 53 -8.75 -5.02 -7.30
CA THR A 53 -8.75 -6.50 -7.35
C THR A 53 -10.15 -7.06 -7.16
N GLU A 54 -11.01 -6.36 -6.43
CA GLU A 54 -12.40 -6.70 -6.19
C GLU A 54 -13.30 -5.47 -6.35
N GLN A 55 -14.60 -5.70 -6.62
CA GLN A 55 -15.58 -4.64 -6.71
C GLN A 55 -16.39 -4.55 -5.41
N PRO A 56 -16.76 -3.35 -4.95
CA PRO A 56 -17.77 -3.22 -3.90
C PRO A 56 -19.14 -3.59 -4.42
N ASP A 57 -20.03 -4.06 -3.55
CA ASP A 57 -21.43 -4.29 -3.89
C ASP A 57 -22.22 -2.97 -3.96
N SER A 58 -21.82 -1.99 -3.13
CA SER A 58 -22.35 -0.62 -3.15
C SER A 58 -21.37 0.36 -2.51
N GLY A 59 -21.68 1.65 -2.61
CA GLY A 59 -20.85 2.74 -2.12
C GLY A 59 -20.06 3.43 -3.22
N GLN A 60 -19.18 4.35 -2.85
CA GLN A 60 -18.41 5.16 -3.79
C GLN A 60 -16.95 5.27 -3.38
N ILE A 61 -16.06 5.25 -4.38
CA ILE A 61 -14.65 5.59 -4.23
C ILE A 61 -14.45 6.98 -4.84
N ILE A 62 -13.84 7.87 -4.08
CA ILE A 62 -13.56 9.24 -4.50
C ILE A 62 -12.05 9.44 -4.48
N LEU A 63 -11.47 9.84 -5.60
CA LEU A 63 -10.07 10.15 -5.77
C LEU A 63 -9.91 11.58 -6.29
N ASP A 64 -9.15 12.42 -5.59
CA ASP A 64 -9.01 13.84 -5.94
C ASP A 64 -10.38 14.56 -6.07
N GLY A 65 -11.33 14.24 -5.19
CA GLY A 65 -12.66 14.81 -5.20
C GLY A 65 -13.59 14.32 -6.31
N LYS A 66 -13.15 13.34 -7.12
CA LYS A 66 -13.94 12.77 -8.23
C LYS A 66 -14.31 11.32 -7.94
N SER A 67 -15.57 10.96 -8.17
CA SER A 67 -15.97 9.55 -8.10
C SER A 67 -15.28 8.74 -9.20
N VAL A 68 -14.71 7.61 -8.81
CA VAL A 68 -13.98 6.70 -9.72
C VAL A 68 -14.47 5.27 -9.55
N VAL A 69 -14.35 4.49 -10.63
CA VAL A 69 -14.62 3.04 -10.61
C VAL A 69 -13.32 2.31 -10.91
N LEU A 70 -12.96 1.36 -10.06
CA LEU A 70 -11.74 0.58 -10.18
C LEU A 70 -12.10 -0.86 -10.56
N ASN A 71 -12.36 -1.11 -11.85
CA ASN A 71 -12.78 -2.44 -12.31
C ASN A 71 -11.65 -3.46 -12.29
N THR A 72 -10.42 -3.00 -12.45
CA THR A 72 -9.21 -3.82 -12.51
C THR A 72 -8.05 -3.17 -11.76
N PRO A 73 -7.03 -3.95 -11.37
CA PRO A 73 -5.79 -3.38 -10.84
C PRO A 73 -5.08 -2.42 -11.81
N ALA A 74 -5.32 -2.55 -13.13
CA ALA A 74 -4.80 -1.63 -14.13
C ALA A 74 -5.45 -0.24 -14.00
N ASP A 75 -6.75 -0.16 -13.71
CA ASP A 75 -7.45 1.10 -13.50
C ASP A 75 -6.90 1.84 -12.26
N ALA A 76 -6.71 1.12 -11.15
CA ALA A 76 -6.12 1.68 -9.94
C ALA A 76 -4.71 2.28 -10.23
N ARG A 77 -3.88 1.53 -10.96
CA ARG A 77 -2.53 1.98 -11.35
C ARG A 77 -2.55 3.19 -12.28
N LEU A 78 -3.45 3.23 -13.26
CA LEU A 78 -3.61 4.39 -14.16
C LEU A 78 -4.00 5.65 -13.39
N LEU A 79 -4.74 5.49 -12.31
CA LEU A 79 -5.14 6.59 -11.42
C LEU A 79 -4.08 6.94 -10.37
N GLY A 80 -2.93 6.25 -10.36
CA GLY A 80 -1.81 6.54 -9.45
C GLY A 80 -1.93 5.86 -8.09
N ILE A 81 -2.78 4.84 -7.97
CA ILE A 81 -2.91 3.99 -6.78
C ILE A 81 -2.07 2.73 -6.98
N GLU A 82 -1.14 2.48 -6.07
CA GLU A 82 -0.31 1.28 -6.07
C GLU A 82 -0.43 0.53 -4.74
N THR A 83 -0.09 -0.76 -4.76
CA THR A 83 -0.15 -1.61 -3.56
C THR A 83 1.10 -2.47 -3.45
N VAL A 84 1.70 -2.49 -2.26
CA VAL A 84 2.69 -3.48 -1.84
C VAL A 84 1.94 -4.54 -1.05
N PHE A 85 1.70 -5.68 -1.68
CA PHE A 85 1.01 -6.81 -1.05
C PHE A 85 1.94 -7.59 -0.12
N GLN A 86 1.36 -8.31 0.83
CA GLN A 86 2.07 -9.13 1.80
C GLN A 86 2.96 -10.21 1.13
N ASP A 87 2.54 -10.79 0.02
CA ASP A 87 3.28 -11.79 -0.76
C ASP A 87 4.31 -11.17 -1.72
N LEU A 88 4.49 -9.83 -1.69
CA LEU A 88 5.37 -9.01 -2.51
C LEU A 88 5.07 -9.04 -4.02
N ALA A 89 4.33 -10.01 -4.52
CA ALA A 89 3.99 -10.19 -5.94
C ALA A 89 5.22 -10.00 -6.87
N LEU A 90 6.37 -10.59 -6.51
CA LEU A 90 7.60 -10.58 -7.29
C LEU A 90 7.77 -11.90 -8.04
N CYS A 91 8.23 -11.83 -9.29
CA CYS A 91 8.59 -13.00 -10.07
C CYS A 91 10.02 -13.45 -9.68
N PRO A 92 10.20 -14.61 -9.02
CA PRO A 92 11.48 -15.01 -8.45
C PRO A 92 12.56 -15.29 -9.50
N HIS A 93 12.19 -15.69 -10.71
CA HIS A 93 13.11 -16.00 -11.79
C HIS A 93 13.59 -14.75 -12.56
N LEU A 94 12.91 -13.64 -12.41
CA LEU A 94 13.30 -12.37 -13.00
C LEU A 94 14.27 -11.62 -12.10
N ASN A 95 15.11 -10.77 -12.70
CA ASN A 95 15.98 -9.87 -11.95
C ASN A 95 15.21 -8.62 -11.43
N ALA A 96 15.90 -7.77 -10.65
CA ALA A 96 15.28 -6.58 -10.05
C ALA A 96 14.71 -5.62 -11.11
N VAL A 97 15.45 -5.35 -12.20
CA VAL A 97 15.00 -4.46 -13.29
C VAL A 97 13.74 -5.00 -13.97
N GLN A 98 13.73 -6.30 -14.28
CA GLN A 98 12.58 -6.93 -14.91
C GLN A 98 11.34 -6.92 -13.99
N ASN A 99 11.52 -7.13 -12.68
CA ASN A 99 10.43 -7.01 -11.72
C ASN A 99 9.90 -5.56 -11.59
N MET A 100 10.78 -4.55 -11.64
CA MET A 100 10.39 -3.14 -11.60
C MET A 100 9.48 -2.75 -12.77
N TYR A 101 9.77 -3.27 -13.96
CA TYR A 101 9.08 -2.91 -15.20
C TYR A 101 8.11 -3.98 -15.69
N LEU A 102 7.82 -5.01 -14.92
CA LEU A 102 6.91 -6.09 -15.33
C LEU A 102 5.51 -5.54 -15.67
N GLY A 103 5.09 -5.71 -16.93
CA GLY A 103 3.85 -5.16 -17.48
C GLY A 103 3.90 -3.66 -17.81
N ARG A 104 5.10 -3.04 -17.73
CA ARG A 104 5.37 -1.62 -18.04
C ARG A 104 6.71 -1.47 -18.77
N GLU A 105 7.07 -2.48 -19.56
CA GLU A 105 8.36 -2.54 -20.24
C GLU A 105 8.52 -1.38 -21.22
N ILE A 106 9.69 -0.73 -21.18
CA ILE A 106 10.04 0.33 -22.11
C ILE A 106 10.53 -0.30 -23.41
N LYS A 107 9.83 -0.04 -24.52
CA LYS A 107 10.22 -0.48 -25.85
C LYS A 107 11.21 0.49 -26.48
N ARG A 108 12.11 -0.02 -27.33
CA ARG A 108 12.99 0.83 -28.14
C ARG A 108 12.18 1.73 -29.07
N LYS A 109 12.74 2.86 -29.43
CA LYS A 109 12.12 3.77 -30.42
C LYS A 109 12.21 3.18 -31.85
N GLY A 110 11.31 3.60 -32.73
CA GLY A 110 11.30 3.25 -34.14
C GLY A 110 10.88 1.81 -34.42
N LEU A 111 11.42 1.23 -35.52
CA LEU A 111 11.04 -0.08 -36.03
C LEU A 111 11.32 -1.22 -35.02
N LEU A 112 12.43 -1.13 -34.29
CA LEU A 112 12.77 -2.13 -33.28
C LEU A 112 11.74 -2.18 -32.15
N GLY A 113 11.21 -1.04 -31.73
CA GLY A 113 10.15 -1.01 -30.70
C GLY A 113 8.83 -1.60 -31.21
N ARG A 114 8.48 -1.41 -32.50
CA ARG A 114 7.32 -2.04 -33.13
C ARG A 114 7.47 -3.56 -33.21
N LEU A 115 8.70 -4.06 -33.33
CA LEU A 115 9.02 -5.49 -33.30
C LEU A 115 9.10 -6.07 -31.87
N GLY A 116 8.85 -5.25 -30.82
CA GLY A 116 8.82 -5.69 -29.42
C GLY A 116 10.17 -5.65 -28.69
N PHE A 117 11.23 -5.11 -29.30
CA PHE A 117 12.52 -5.00 -28.63
C PHE A 117 12.49 -3.98 -27.48
N LEU A 118 12.94 -4.42 -26.29
CA LEU A 118 12.95 -3.60 -25.07
C LEU A 118 14.19 -2.69 -24.98
N ASN A 119 14.02 -1.52 -24.38
CA ASN A 119 15.11 -0.63 -24.00
C ASN A 119 15.64 -0.98 -22.59
N LYS A 120 16.45 -2.05 -22.52
CA LYS A 120 16.99 -2.57 -21.26
C LYS A 120 17.87 -1.57 -20.52
N GLU A 121 18.53 -0.68 -21.24
CA GLU A 121 19.42 0.34 -20.67
C GLU A 121 18.60 1.40 -19.91
N GLU A 122 17.56 1.94 -20.54
CA GLU A 122 16.66 2.92 -19.92
C GLU A 122 15.93 2.32 -18.71
N MET A 123 15.48 1.05 -18.80
CA MET A 123 14.89 0.34 -17.68
C MET A 123 15.89 0.14 -16.53
N SER A 124 17.17 -0.16 -16.82
CA SER A 124 18.21 -0.31 -15.79
C SER A 124 18.49 1.01 -15.09
N GLN A 125 18.68 2.09 -15.84
CA GLN A 125 18.92 3.43 -15.32
C GLN A 125 17.77 3.93 -14.46
N GLY A 126 16.51 3.76 -14.91
CA GLY A 126 15.33 4.12 -14.14
C GLY A 126 15.17 3.31 -12.86
N SER A 127 15.54 2.01 -12.89
CA SER A 127 15.55 1.19 -11.68
C SER A 127 16.59 1.66 -10.68
N GLU A 128 17.83 1.96 -11.12
CA GLU A 128 18.90 2.47 -10.26
C GLU A 128 18.51 3.80 -9.60
N GLU A 129 17.91 4.68 -10.37
CA GLU A 129 17.40 5.95 -9.87
C GLU A 129 16.29 5.76 -8.82
N ALA A 130 15.32 4.89 -9.09
CA ALA A 130 14.24 4.58 -8.14
C ALA A 130 14.79 4.04 -6.81
N PHE A 131 15.73 3.07 -6.86
CA PHE A 131 16.38 2.53 -5.65
C PHE A 131 17.16 3.60 -4.90
N ARG A 132 17.94 4.43 -5.58
CA ARG A 132 18.71 5.53 -4.98
C ARG A 132 17.79 6.56 -4.29
N ASN A 133 16.73 7.00 -4.98
CA ASN A 133 15.79 8.00 -4.47
C ASN A 133 15.02 7.52 -3.23
N LEU A 134 14.82 6.21 -3.11
CA LEU A 134 14.20 5.60 -1.95
C LEU A 134 15.23 5.14 -0.89
N GLY A 135 16.54 5.18 -1.21
CA GLY A 135 17.61 4.62 -0.37
C GLY A 135 17.45 3.12 -0.14
N ALA A 136 16.85 2.44 -1.11
CA ALA A 136 16.70 1.01 -1.07
C ALA A 136 18.00 0.32 -1.46
N THR A 137 18.48 -0.61 -0.64
CA THR A 137 19.72 -1.34 -0.91
C THR A 137 19.42 -2.65 -1.64
N VAL A 138 19.86 -2.74 -2.88
CA VAL A 138 19.79 -3.96 -3.69
C VAL A 138 21.21 -4.37 -4.05
N ARG A 139 21.62 -5.60 -3.72
CA ARG A 139 23.00 -6.07 -3.91
C ARG A 139 23.40 -6.15 -5.39
N SER A 140 22.47 -6.51 -6.26
CA SER A 140 22.69 -6.61 -7.69
C SER A 140 21.38 -6.50 -8.45
N LEU A 141 21.31 -5.61 -9.42
CA LEU A 141 20.15 -5.47 -10.30
C LEU A 141 20.05 -6.61 -11.33
N LYS A 142 21.13 -7.33 -11.58
CA LYS A 142 21.21 -8.40 -12.59
C LYS A 142 20.89 -9.79 -12.03
N SER A 143 21.00 -9.99 -10.71
CA SER A 143 20.70 -11.27 -10.06
C SER A 143 19.19 -11.51 -9.98
N SER A 144 18.77 -12.78 -10.07
CA SER A 144 17.36 -13.15 -9.89
C SER A 144 16.88 -12.80 -8.47
N VAL A 145 15.65 -12.31 -8.37
CA VAL A 145 15.06 -11.92 -7.09
C VAL A 145 14.91 -13.12 -6.15
N GLY A 146 14.75 -14.33 -6.69
CA GLY A 146 14.68 -15.56 -5.92
C GLY A 146 15.94 -15.87 -5.10
N SER A 147 17.13 -15.38 -5.53
CA SER A 147 18.41 -15.56 -4.81
C SER A 147 18.67 -14.49 -3.75
N MET A 148 17.75 -13.53 -3.57
CA MET A 148 17.91 -12.41 -2.66
C MET A 148 17.31 -12.70 -1.28
N SER A 149 17.82 -12.00 -0.24
CA SER A 149 17.23 -12.06 1.10
C SER A 149 15.80 -11.48 1.12
N GLY A 150 14.99 -11.86 2.13
CA GLY A 150 13.64 -11.34 2.33
C GLY A 150 13.60 -9.80 2.35
N GLY A 151 14.54 -9.17 3.07
CA GLY A 151 14.63 -7.71 3.13
C GLY A 151 14.98 -7.05 1.79
N GLN A 152 15.82 -7.68 0.96
CA GLN A 152 16.12 -7.20 -0.39
C GLN A 152 14.90 -7.33 -1.31
N ARG A 153 14.18 -8.45 -1.24
CA ARG A 153 12.92 -8.62 -1.98
C ARG A 153 11.88 -7.58 -1.57
N GLN A 154 11.72 -7.34 -0.26
CA GLN A 154 10.85 -6.28 0.25
C GLN A 154 11.24 -4.90 -0.32
N SER A 155 12.53 -4.56 -0.30
CA SER A 155 13.02 -3.29 -0.86
C SER A 155 12.68 -3.14 -2.35
N ILE A 156 12.77 -4.23 -3.13
CA ILE A 156 12.39 -4.22 -4.56
C ILE A 156 10.89 -4.02 -4.71
N ALA A 157 10.05 -4.74 -3.95
CA ALA A 157 8.60 -4.60 -4.02
C ALA A 157 8.13 -3.18 -3.67
N VAL A 158 8.68 -2.61 -2.59
CA VAL A 158 8.40 -1.22 -2.21
C VAL A 158 8.88 -0.24 -3.27
N ALA A 159 10.11 -0.39 -3.77
CA ALA A 159 10.65 0.50 -4.79
C ALA A 159 9.85 0.43 -6.09
N ARG A 160 9.43 -0.77 -6.51
CA ARG A 160 8.54 -0.96 -7.66
C ARG A 160 7.25 -0.17 -7.51
N SER A 161 6.51 -0.40 -6.42
CA SER A 161 5.24 0.29 -6.21
C SER A 161 5.41 1.79 -6.02
N ALA A 162 6.43 2.23 -5.27
CA ALA A 162 6.71 3.65 -5.03
C ALA A 162 7.23 4.41 -6.27
N ALA A 163 7.83 3.72 -7.25
CA ALA A 163 8.25 4.33 -8.52
C ALA A 163 7.05 4.71 -9.40
N TRP A 164 5.94 4.02 -9.25
CA TRP A 164 4.74 4.21 -10.07
C TRP A 164 3.58 4.88 -9.33
N ALA A 165 3.58 4.85 -8.00
CA ALA A 165 2.58 5.58 -7.22
C ALA A 165 2.72 7.08 -7.45
N SER A 166 1.61 7.75 -7.74
CA SER A 166 1.57 9.20 -7.87
C SER A 166 0.57 9.86 -6.91
N LYS A 167 -0.37 9.10 -6.36
CA LYS A 167 -1.39 9.60 -5.45
C LYS A 167 -1.44 8.85 -4.14
N VAL A 168 -1.60 7.53 -4.17
CA VAL A 168 -1.74 6.70 -2.97
C VAL A 168 -0.92 5.43 -3.11
N LEU A 169 -0.22 5.05 -2.03
CA LEU A 169 0.50 3.78 -1.91
C LEU A 169 0.03 3.02 -0.67
N PHE A 170 -0.51 1.82 -0.90
CA PHE A 170 -0.88 0.89 0.15
C PHE A 170 0.31 -0.02 0.50
N PHE A 171 0.56 -0.20 1.79
CA PHE A 171 1.48 -1.18 2.35
C PHE A 171 0.69 -2.17 3.19
N ASP A 172 0.51 -3.39 2.68
CA ASP A 172 -0.21 -4.44 3.37
C ASP A 172 0.78 -5.36 4.09
N GLU A 173 0.89 -5.21 5.42
CA GLU A 173 1.81 -5.94 6.31
C GLU A 173 3.28 -5.92 5.84
N PRO A 174 3.86 -4.76 5.49
CA PRO A 174 5.16 -4.70 4.80
C PRO A 174 6.35 -5.12 5.67
N THR A 175 6.16 -5.27 6.97
CA THR A 175 7.20 -5.61 7.94
C THR A 175 7.04 -7.01 8.52
N ALA A 176 6.01 -7.76 8.11
CA ALA A 176 5.77 -9.13 8.54
C ALA A 176 7.01 -10.01 8.23
N ALA A 177 7.39 -10.85 9.18
CA ALA A 177 8.51 -11.78 9.07
C ALA A 177 9.90 -11.16 8.78
N LEU A 178 10.08 -9.85 9.03
CA LEU A 178 11.37 -9.15 8.89
C LEU A 178 12.08 -8.99 10.23
N GLY A 179 13.42 -9.06 10.21
CA GLY A 179 14.24 -8.72 11.37
C GLY A 179 14.27 -7.21 11.64
N VAL A 180 14.78 -6.82 12.81
CA VAL A 180 14.74 -5.42 13.30
C VAL A 180 15.35 -4.42 12.31
N VAL A 181 16.51 -4.74 11.73
CA VAL A 181 17.19 -3.85 10.77
C VAL A 181 16.38 -3.68 9.49
N GLN A 182 15.81 -4.78 8.98
CA GLN A 182 14.98 -4.75 7.77
C GLN A 182 13.69 -3.97 7.99
N LYS A 183 13.03 -4.13 9.13
CA LYS A 183 11.86 -3.34 9.53
C LYS A 183 12.15 -1.85 9.49
N LYS A 184 13.24 -1.41 10.13
CA LYS A 184 13.65 -0.01 10.13
C LYS A 184 13.88 0.52 8.71
N ASN A 185 14.48 -0.28 7.84
CA ASN A 185 14.67 0.10 6.43
C ASN A 185 13.34 0.31 5.71
N VAL A 186 12.36 -0.59 5.91
CA VAL A 186 11.01 -0.46 5.32
C VAL A 186 10.30 0.78 5.85
N LEU A 187 10.33 1.04 7.17
CA LEU A 187 9.71 2.25 7.73
C LEU A 187 10.36 3.54 7.17
N ASN A 188 11.67 3.53 6.95
CA ASN A 188 12.35 4.66 6.29
C ASN A 188 11.91 4.82 4.82
N LEU A 189 11.65 3.73 4.10
CA LEU A 189 11.10 3.79 2.74
C LEU A 189 9.69 4.39 2.74
N VAL A 190 8.84 4.00 3.70
CA VAL A 190 7.50 4.57 3.90
C VAL A 190 7.57 6.08 4.11
N ARG A 191 8.47 6.56 5.01
CA ARG A 191 8.67 8.01 5.24
C ARG A 191 9.06 8.75 3.97
N ARG A 192 10.00 8.20 3.18
CA ARG A 192 10.44 8.81 1.92
C ARG A 192 9.32 8.88 0.86
N VAL A 193 8.43 7.91 0.83
CA VAL A 193 7.25 7.93 -0.05
C VAL A 193 6.30 9.04 0.38
N ARG A 194 5.98 9.15 1.66
CA ARG A 194 5.18 10.23 2.22
C ARG A 194 5.78 11.61 1.90
N ASP A 195 7.08 11.75 2.09
CA ASP A 195 7.80 13.03 1.89
C ASP A 195 7.79 13.50 0.42
N LYS A 196 7.47 12.61 -0.53
CA LYS A 196 7.18 12.96 -1.94
C LYS A 196 5.76 13.49 -2.16
N GLY A 197 4.96 13.64 -1.10
CA GLY A 197 3.58 14.11 -1.19
C GLY A 197 2.56 13.01 -1.51
N ILE A 198 2.97 11.73 -1.57
CA ILE A 198 2.09 10.59 -1.81
C ILE A 198 1.34 10.26 -0.51
N GLY A 199 0.02 10.04 -0.59
CA GLY A 199 -0.75 9.50 0.52
C GLY A 199 -0.37 8.04 0.78
N VAL A 200 0.00 7.72 2.01
CA VAL A 200 0.41 6.36 2.37
C VAL A 200 -0.64 5.72 3.27
N VAL A 201 -1.03 4.49 2.94
CA VAL A 201 -1.83 3.63 3.82
C VAL A 201 -0.95 2.51 4.34
N PHE A 202 -0.76 2.47 5.65
CA PHE A 202 0.08 1.49 6.32
C PHE A 202 -0.78 0.52 7.13
N ILE A 203 -0.89 -0.73 6.66
CA ILE A 203 -1.63 -1.78 7.37
C ILE A 203 -0.63 -2.62 8.14
N SER A 204 -0.81 -2.70 9.44
CA SER A 204 0.01 -3.55 10.33
C SER A 204 -0.77 -3.91 11.59
N HIS A 205 -0.44 -5.06 12.15
CA HIS A 205 -0.87 -5.47 13.50
C HIS A 205 0.17 -5.14 14.58
N SER A 206 1.34 -4.61 14.19
CA SER A 206 2.40 -4.17 15.11
C SER A 206 2.13 -2.73 15.58
N MET A 207 1.47 -2.58 16.71
CA MET A 207 1.14 -1.25 17.26
C MET A 207 2.35 -0.35 17.49
N PRO A 208 3.54 -0.85 17.94
CA PRO A 208 4.73 -0.02 18.01
C PRO A 208 5.14 0.59 16.66
N GLU A 209 5.06 -0.19 15.56
CA GLU A 209 5.37 0.31 14.23
C GLU A 209 4.33 1.32 13.75
N VAL A 210 3.05 1.05 14.03
CA VAL A 210 1.94 1.97 13.72
C VAL A 210 2.15 3.32 14.40
N LEU A 211 2.42 3.35 15.70
CA LEU A 211 2.66 4.58 16.46
C LEU A 211 3.94 5.31 16.01
N GLU A 212 4.97 4.56 15.57
CA GLU A 212 6.23 5.14 15.09
C GLU A 212 6.11 5.85 13.73
N ILE A 213 5.29 5.28 12.81
CA ILE A 213 5.33 5.69 11.40
C ILE A 213 4.17 6.59 10.99
N SER A 214 2.99 6.44 11.63
CA SER A 214 1.78 7.09 11.15
C SER A 214 1.60 8.49 11.71
N ASP A 215 1.03 9.34 10.88
CA ASP A 215 0.52 10.66 11.27
C ASP A 215 -0.92 10.53 11.82
N ARG A 216 -1.68 9.58 11.25
CA ARG A 216 -3.07 9.31 11.59
C ARG A 216 -3.35 7.80 11.61
N ILE A 217 -4.28 7.37 12.47
CA ILE A 217 -4.60 5.96 12.70
C ILE A 217 -6.12 5.80 12.62
N GLN A 218 -6.59 5.01 11.65
CA GLN A 218 -7.99 4.64 11.52
C GLN A 218 -8.18 3.21 12.02
N VAL A 219 -9.10 3.03 12.95
CA VAL A 219 -9.43 1.74 13.56
C VAL A 219 -10.62 1.13 12.85
N MET A 220 -10.44 -0.06 12.31
CA MET A 220 -11.48 -0.80 11.64
C MET A 220 -12.00 -1.95 12.50
N ARG A 221 -13.32 -2.07 12.63
CA ARG A 221 -13.99 -3.15 13.35
C ARG A 221 -15.31 -3.49 12.68
N HIS A 222 -15.61 -4.79 12.55
CA HIS A 222 -16.85 -5.29 11.95
C HIS A 222 -17.22 -4.63 10.62
N GLY A 223 -16.24 -4.44 9.73
CA GLY A 223 -16.46 -3.89 8.39
C GLY A 223 -16.65 -2.38 8.31
N ARG A 224 -16.38 -1.64 9.40
CA ARG A 224 -16.49 -0.16 9.48
C ARG A 224 -15.23 0.45 10.07
N VAL A 225 -14.90 1.67 9.67
CA VAL A 225 -13.98 2.52 10.43
C VAL A 225 -14.77 3.13 11.58
N ILE A 226 -14.36 2.83 12.81
CA ILE A 226 -15.06 3.22 14.04
C ILE A 226 -14.39 4.36 14.78
N ALA A 227 -13.10 4.59 14.53
CA ALA A 227 -12.34 5.66 15.18
C ALA A 227 -11.23 6.17 14.26
N ASP A 228 -10.85 7.43 14.44
CA ASP A 228 -9.80 8.14 13.69
C ASP A 228 -8.98 8.97 14.67
N TYR A 229 -7.73 8.59 14.91
CA TYR A 229 -6.83 9.22 15.85
C TYR A 229 -5.68 9.93 15.17
N LYS A 230 -5.22 11.04 15.71
CA LYS A 230 -3.88 11.55 15.43
C LYS A 230 -2.88 10.73 16.22
N SER A 231 -1.83 10.22 15.57
CA SER A 231 -0.82 9.38 16.24
C SER A 231 -0.18 10.08 17.45
N SER A 232 0.01 11.41 17.38
CA SER A 232 0.57 12.22 18.48
C SER A 232 -0.36 12.43 19.67
N GLN A 233 -1.63 12.02 19.58
CA GLN A 233 -2.67 12.25 20.59
C GLN A 233 -3.30 10.95 21.10
N THR A 234 -2.72 9.80 20.77
CA THR A 234 -3.19 8.47 21.18
C THR A 234 -2.05 7.62 21.73
N ASN A 235 -2.39 6.53 22.35
CA ASN A 235 -1.45 5.57 22.91
C ASN A 235 -1.88 4.12 22.62
N LEU A 236 -1.02 3.16 22.98
CA LEU A 236 -1.26 1.75 22.76
C LEU A 236 -2.56 1.25 23.40
N GLU A 237 -2.85 1.70 24.61
CA GLU A 237 -4.03 1.24 25.38
C GLU A 237 -5.34 1.70 24.71
N GLU A 238 -5.41 2.94 24.27
CA GLU A 238 -6.56 3.47 23.52
C GLU A 238 -6.77 2.75 22.20
N LEU A 239 -5.71 2.47 21.44
CA LEU A 239 -5.81 1.77 20.17
C LEU A 239 -6.31 0.33 20.37
N VAL A 240 -5.75 -0.40 21.35
CA VAL A 240 -6.20 -1.75 21.68
C VAL A 240 -7.65 -1.73 22.21
N GLY A 241 -7.99 -0.75 23.05
CA GLY A 241 -9.35 -0.55 23.54
C GLY A 241 -10.36 -0.34 22.41
N ALA A 242 -10.03 0.51 21.43
CA ALA A 242 -10.86 0.74 20.24
C ALA A 242 -11.00 -0.53 19.39
N MET A 243 -9.90 -1.26 19.15
CA MET A 243 -9.94 -2.49 18.36
C MET A 243 -10.82 -3.57 19.01
N THR A 244 -10.77 -3.72 20.34
CA THR A 244 -11.50 -4.76 21.10
C THR A 244 -12.91 -4.33 21.50
N GLY A 245 -13.26 -3.04 21.36
CA GLY A 245 -14.56 -2.49 21.76
C GLY A 245 -14.70 -2.17 23.24
N ARG A 246 -13.61 -2.21 24.03
CA ARG A 246 -13.64 -1.84 25.45
C ARG A 246 -14.04 -0.39 25.71
N LEU A 247 -13.86 0.49 24.72
CA LEU A 247 -14.28 1.89 24.83
C LEU A 247 -15.80 2.06 24.73
N ASP A 248 -16.52 1.12 24.10
CA ASP A 248 -17.98 1.14 23.99
C ASP A 248 -18.64 0.74 25.33
N GLU A 249 -17.92 -0.03 26.18
CA GLU A 249 -18.44 -0.53 27.48
C GLU A 249 -18.33 0.51 28.61
N VAL A 250 -17.46 1.53 28.45
CA VAL A 250 -17.26 2.58 29.46
C VAL A 250 -18.23 3.75 29.27
N SER A 251 -18.96 3.79 28.17
CA SER A 251 -19.90 4.86 27.79
C SER A 251 -21.37 4.51 27.99
N ASN A 252 -21.69 3.36 28.65
CA ASN A 252 -23.04 2.91 28.99
C ASN A 252 -23.27 2.93 30.52
#